data_32f7eb9543ff12d4edeeb6b44a5f37ac
#
_entry.id   32f7eb9543ff12d4edeeb6b44a5f37ac
#
_cell.length_a   1.000
_cell.length_b   1.000
_cell.length_c   1.000
_cell.angle_alpha   90.00
_cell.angle_beta   90.00
_cell.angle_gamma   90.00
#
_symmetry.space_group_name_H-M   'P 1'
#
loop_
_entity.id
_entity.type
_entity.pdbx_description
1 polymer ?
#
loop_
_entity_poly.entity_id
_entity_poly.type
_entity_poly.pdbx_seq_one_letter_code
_entity_poly.pdbx_strand_id
1 'polypeptide(L)'
;YVQIILNPEGTALISEIEDRKNYIIRRASNLSKQSHILAANLDQSMLIVTVNYPETSTTFIDRFLASAEAYRVPVKIIFNKIDAYNEEELHYMNSLINLYTTIGYPCFKVSAKTGEGIELIQEELKGRVTLFSGHSGVGKSTLINAILPEQDVKTGEISAYHNKGMHTTTF
;
A
#
# COMPACT_ATOMS: atom_id res chain seq x y z
N TYR A 1 -11.28 -12.51 -12.51
CA TYR A 1 -12.48 -13.37 -12.41
C TYR A 1 -12.40 -14.42 -13.50
N VAL A 2 -13.11 -15.55 -13.29
CA VAL A 2 -13.20 -16.64 -14.25
C VAL A 2 -14.63 -17.18 -14.27
N GLN A 3 -15.07 -17.66 -15.43
CA GLN A 3 -16.28 -18.44 -15.53
C GLN A 3 -15.93 -19.92 -15.37
N ILE A 4 -16.75 -20.65 -14.63
CA ILE A 4 -16.52 -22.07 -14.38
C ILE A 4 -17.73 -22.91 -14.80
N ILE A 5 -17.45 -24.10 -15.28
CA ILE A 5 -18.46 -25.15 -15.51
C ILE A 5 -18.26 -26.20 -14.43
N LEU A 6 -19.31 -26.43 -13.62
CA LEU A 6 -19.27 -27.44 -12.59
C LEU A 6 -19.56 -28.81 -13.19
N ASN A 7 -18.73 -29.80 -12.87
CA ASN A 7 -18.94 -31.19 -13.25
C ASN A 7 -19.75 -31.92 -12.15
N PRO A 8 -20.53 -32.96 -12.51
CA PRO A 8 -21.28 -33.76 -11.54
C PRO A 8 -20.43 -34.36 -10.41
N GLU A 9 -19.15 -34.52 -10.64
CA GLU A 9 -18.16 -35.12 -9.72
C GLU A 9 -17.60 -34.10 -8.69
N GLY A 10 -18.12 -32.85 -8.67
CA GLY A 10 -17.67 -31.79 -7.76
C GLY A 10 -16.38 -31.07 -8.17
N THR A 11 -15.85 -31.36 -9.36
CA THR A 11 -14.74 -30.59 -9.96
C THR A 11 -15.26 -29.43 -10.81
N ALA A 12 -14.43 -28.44 -11.11
CA ALA A 12 -14.77 -27.32 -11.97
C ALA A 12 -13.74 -27.12 -13.08
N LEU A 13 -14.23 -26.82 -14.28
CA LEU A 13 -13.41 -26.43 -15.44
C LEU A 13 -13.53 -24.92 -15.62
N ILE A 14 -12.40 -24.21 -15.75
CA ILE A 14 -12.40 -22.80 -16.13
C ILE A 14 -12.70 -22.74 -17.65
N SER A 15 -13.86 -22.14 -18.00
CA SER A 15 -14.29 -21.99 -19.40
C SER A 15 -13.84 -20.66 -19.99
N GLU A 16 -13.71 -19.61 -19.17
CA GLU A 16 -13.33 -18.26 -19.62
C GLU A 16 -12.59 -17.51 -18.53
N ILE A 17 -11.63 -16.67 -18.92
CA ILE A 17 -10.93 -15.73 -18.03
C ILE A 17 -11.35 -14.32 -18.43
N GLU A 18 -11.99 -13.59 -17.50
CA GLU A 18 -12.42 -12.22 -17.73
C GLU A 18 -11.25 -11.24 -17.80
N ASP A 19 -11.44 -10.15 -18.54
CA ASP A 19 -10.49 -9.06 -18.58
C ASP A 19 -10.29 -8.42 -17.18
N ARG A 20 -9.05 -8.00 -16.92
CA ARG A 20 -8.75 -7.30 -15.69
C ARG A 20 -9.28 -5.88 -15.73
N LYS A 21 -10.03 -5.46 -14.69
CA LYS A 21 -10.51 -4.09 -14.51
C LYS A 21 -9.35 -3.09 -14.46
N ASN A 22 -8.32 -3.44 -13.71
CA ASN A 22 -7.08 -2.68 -13.53
C ASN A 22 -6.00 -3.59 -12.93
N TYR A 23 -4.78 -3.07 -12.83
CA TYR A 23 -3.67 -3.79 -12.21
C TYR A 23 -2.51 -2.85 -11.85
N ILE A 24 -1.61 -3.30 -10.97
CA ILE A 24 -0.32 -2.64 -10.70
C ILE A 24 0.80 -3.57 -11.11
N ILE A 25 1.81 -3.01 -11.77
CA ILE A 25 2.99 -3.74 -12.23
C ILE A 25 4.25 -3.32 -11.47
N ARG A 26 5.18 -4.24 -11.39
CA ARG A 26 6.57 -3.97 -11.02
C ARG A 26 7.46 -4.30 -12.22
N ARG A 27 8.26 -3.32 -12.65
CA ARG A 27 9.34 -3.60 -13.62
C ARG A 27 10.45 -4.37 -12.93
N ALA A 28 10.89 -5.46 -13.54
CA ALA A 28 12.10 -6.14 -13.09
C ALA A 28 13.31 -5.18 -13.24
N SER A 29 14.14 -5.10 -12.21
CA SER A 29 15.35 -4.24 -12.18
C SER A 29 16.45 -4.71 -13.13
N ASN A 30 16.38 -5.94 -13.63
CA ASN A 30 17.35 -6.52 -14.56
C ASN A 30 16.73 -6.60 -15.96
N LEU A 31 17.35 -5.92 -16.93
CA LEU A 31 17.35 -6.06 -18.41
C LEU A 31 16.24 -6.89 -19.11
N SER A 32 15.39 -7.59 -18.39
CA SER A 32 14.23 -8.27 -18.95
C SER A 32 13.10 -7.25 -19.16
N LYS A 33 12.59 -7.16 -20.38
CA LYS A 33 11.41 -6.38 -20.74
C LYS A 33 10.12 -6.88 -20.06
N GLN A 34 10.23 -7.78 -19.09
CA GLN A 34 9.08 -8.40 -18.41
C GLN A 34 8.63 -7.53 -17.23
N SER A 35 7.42 -7.08 -17.27
CA SER A 35 6.71 -6.50 -16.14
C SER A 35 5.91 -7.60 -15.43
N HIS A 36 6.00 -7.64 -14.10
CA HIS A 36 5.19 -8.57 -13.31
C HIS A 36 3.97 -7.84 -12.75
N ILE A 37 2.79 -8.39 -12.97
CA ILE A 37 1.57 -7.90 -12.33
C ILE A 37 1.65 -8.28 -10.84
N LEU A 38 1.65 -7.27 -9.98
CA LEU A 38 1.68 -7.45 -8.52
C LEU A 38 0.28 -7.74 -7.97
N ALA A 39 -0.73 -7.02 -8.47
CA ALA A 39 -2.11 -7.17 -8.08
C ALA A 39 -3.02 -6.68 -9.20
N ALA A 40 -4.24 -7.22 -9.28
CA ALA A 40 -5.24 -6.87 -10.28
C ALA A 40 -6.65 -6.79 -9.66
N ASN A 41 -7.58 -6.18 -10.39
CA ASN A 41 -8.98 -6.01 -9.96
C ASN A 41 -9.11 -5.32 -8.60
N LEU A 42 -8.29 -4.28 -8.42
CA LEU A 42 -8.24 -3.49 -7.20
C LEU A 42 -9.36 -2.45 -7.18
N ASP A 43 -9.95 -2.23 -6.02
CA ASP A 43 -10.85 -1.09 -5.80
C ASP A 43 -10.04 0.14 -5.40
N GLN A 44 -8.90 -0.06 -4.72
CA GLN A 44 -7.99 1.02 -4.34
C GLN A 44 -6.59 0.50 -4.00
N SER A 45 -5.62 1.42 -3.95
CA SER A 45 -4.32 1.21 -3.33
C SER A 45 -4.11 2.22 -2.20
N MET A 46 -3.56 1.76 -1.09
CA MET A 46 -3.14 2.61 0.02
C MET A 46 -1.61 2.68 0.03
N LEU A 47 -1.07 3.85 -0.32
CA LEU A 47 0.36 4.11 -0.30
C LEU A 47 0.77 4.59 1.09
N ILE A 48 1.51 3.76 1.82
CA ILE A 48 2.01 4.08 3.15
C ILE A 48 3.34 4.80 3.00
N VAL A 49 3.42 5.99 3.56
CA VAL A 49 4.58 6.87 3.53
C VAL A 49 4.96 7.34 4.92
N THR A 50 6.20 7.72 5.08
CA THR A 50 6.73 8.32 6.31
C THR A 50 7.59 9.53 5.96
N VAL A 51 7.50 10.60 6.76
CA VAL A 51 8.33 11.79 6.61
C VAL A 51 9.77 11.48 6.99
N ASN A 52 9.94 10.63 8.01
CA ASN A 52 11.24 10.16 8.48
C ASN A 52 11.14 8.72 9.02
N TYR A 53 12.27 8.07 9.25
CA TYR A 53 12.40 6.76 9.90
C TYR A 53 11.69 5.56 9.19
N PRO A 54 11.92 5.30 7.86
CA PRO A 54 12.74 6.03 6.89
C PRO A 54 11.96 7.12 6.16
N GLU A 55 12.66 8.07 5.57
CA GLU A 55 12.06 9.07 4.68
C GLU A 55 11.51 8.43 3.41
N THR A 56 10.30 8.84 3.02
CA THR A 56 9.71 8.54 1.71
C THR A 56 9.79 9.79 0.84
N SER A 57 10.62 9.76 -0.19
CA SER A 57 10.79 10.92 -1.08
C SER A 57 9.52 11.23 -1.87
N THR A 58 9.25 12.51 -2.12
CA THR A 58 8.14 12.95 -2.99
C THR A 58 8.26 12.36 -4.39
N THR A 59 9.48 12.22 -4.92
CA THR A 59 9.70 11.55 -6.21
C THR A 59 9.16 10.12 -6.24
N PHE A 60 9.28 9.37 -5.14
CA PHE A 60 8.70 8.04 -5.07
C PHE A 60 7.18 8.09 -5.02
N ILE A 61 6.61 8.99 -4.23
CA ILE A 61 5.16 9.18 -4.14
C ILE A 61 4.61 9.51 -5.53
N ASP A 62 5.16 10.52 -6.19
CA ASP A 62 4.70 10.99 -7.49
C ASP A 62 4.78 9.91 -8.57
N ARG A 63 5.88 9.13 -8.61
CA ARG A 63 6.02 8.01 -9.54
C ARG A 63 5.01 6.90 -9.27
N PHE A 64 4.72 6.63 -8.01
CA PHE A 64 3.71 5.64 -7.65
C PHE A 64 2.32 6.10 -8.09
N LEU A 65 1.96 7.36 -7.80
CA LEU A 65 0.69 7.95 -8.18
C LEU A 65 0.51 7.94 -9.71
N ALA A 66 1.51 8.41 -10.45
CA ALA A 66 1.48 8.40 -11.92
C ALA A 66 1.33 6.99 -12.51
N SER A 67 1.99 6.00 -11.90
CA SER A 67 1.84 4.60 -12.31
C SER A 67 0.45 4.07 -12.03
N ALA A 68 -0.11 4.37 -10.86
CA ALA A 68 -1.45 3.92 -10.48
C ALA A 68 -2.53 4.55 -11.37
N GLU A 69 -2.41 5.84 -11.70
CA GLU A 69 -3.28 6.53 -12.65
C GLU A 69 -3.24 5.88 -14.04
N ALA A 70 -2.04 5.57 -14.55
CA ALA A 70 -1.88 4.92 -15.85
C ALA A 70 -2.61 3.57 -15.94
N TYR A 71 -2.76 2.88 -14.82
CA TYR A 71 -3.46 1.59 -14.72
C TYR A 71 -4.85 1.68 -14.07
N ARG A 72 -5.39 2.88 -13.88
CA ARG A 72 -6.72 3.15 -13.33
C ARG A 72 -6.95 2.56 -11.93
N VAL A 73 -5.96 2.64 -11.07
CA VAL A 73 -6.06 2.23 -9.67
C VAL A 73 -6.17 3.47 -8.79
N PRO A 74 -7.32 3.71 -8.13
CA PRO A 74 -7.46 4.83 -7.18
C PRO A 74 -6.45 4.70 -6.03
N VAL A 75 -5.79 5.80 -5.65
CA VAL A 75 -4.80 5.81 -4.57
C VAL A 75 -5.23 6.72 -3.43
N LYS A 76 -4.99 6.25 -2.21
CA LYS A 76 -5.04 7.03 -0.97
C LYS A 76 -3.67 6.98 -0.30
N ILE A 77 -3.25 8.08 0.32
CA ILE A 77 -1.93 8.18 0.94
C ILE A 77 -2.08 8.11 2.47
N ILE A 78 -1.31 7.24 3.10
CA ILE A 78 -1.28 7.07 4.56
C ILE A 78 0.05 7.58 5.09
N PHE A 79 0.04 8.68 5.81
CA PHE A 79 1.19 9.19 6.57
C PHE A 79 1.25 8.46 7.90
N ASN A 80 2.17 7.51 8.03
CA ASN A 80 2.32 6.68 9.23
C ASN A 80 3.42 7.21 10.14
N LYS A 81 3.44 6.73 11.40
CA LYS A 81 4.41 7.06 12.46
C LYS A 81 4.31 8.50 12.97
N ILE A 82 3.11 9.08 12.96
CA ILE A 82 2.91 10.46 13.43
C ILE A 82 3.32 10.66 14.89
N ASP A 83 3.34 9.59 15.68
CA ASP A 83 3.82 9.55 17.08
C ASP A 83 5.33 9.77 17.24
N ALA A 84 6.10 9.63 16.15
CA ALA A 84 7.55 9.72 16.16
C ALA A 84 8.09 11.07 15.65
N TYR A 85 7.23 11.96 15.15
CA TYR A 85 7.63 13.20 14.50
C TYR A 85 7.73 14.37 15.47
N ASN A 86 8.76 15.19 15.28
CA ASN A 86 8.88 16.49 15.92
C ASN A 86 8.00 17.55 15.23
N GLU A 87 7.98 18.79 15.75
CA GLU A 87 7.14 19.88 15.22
C GLU A 87 7.46 20.24 13.77
N GLU A 88 8.73 20.26 13.37
CA GLU A 88 9.14 20.55 11.99
C GLU A 88 8.68 19.45 11.02
N GLU A 89 8.86 18.19 11.43
CA GLU A 89 8.41 17.02 10.66
C GLU A 89 6.88 16.97 10.51
N LEU A 90 6.14 17.32 11.57
CA LEU A 90 4.68 17.45 11.52
C LEU A 90 4.25 18.60 10.61
N HIS A 91 4.95 19.74 10.64
CA HIS A 91 4.68 20.84 9.72
C HIS A 91 4.91 20.45 8.27
N TYR A 92 6.03 19.79 7.99
CA TYR A 92 6.34 19.28 6.65
C TYR A 92 5.32 18.24 6.18
N MET A 93 4.94 17.29 7.03
CA MET A 93 3.88 16.33 6.75
C MET A 93 2.56 17.02 6.37
N ASN A 94 2.15 18.04 7.14
CA ASN A 94 0.94 18.78 6.87
C ASN A 94 1.00 19.52 5.52
N SER A 95 2.16 20.02 5.13
CA SER A 95 2.38 20.64 3.82
C SER A 95 2.23 19.62 2.68
N LEU A 96 2.76 18.40 2.84
CA LEU A 96 2.58 17.31 1.88
C LEU A 96 1.12 16.87 1.79
N ILE A 97 0.44 16.74 2.93
CA ILE A 97 -1.00 16.39 2.96
C ILE A 97 -1.82 17.44 2.19
N ASN A 98 -1.56 18.73 2.44
CA ASN A 98 -2.25 19.79 1.72
C ASN A 98 -1.98 19.71 0.21
N LEU A 99 -0.73 19.49 -0.20
CA LEU A 99 -0.35 19.32 -1.60
C LEU A 99 -1.13 18.19 -2.27
N TYR A 100 -1.03 16.98 -1.71
CA TYR A 100 -1.65 15.80 -2.34
C TYR A 100 -3.17 15.83 -2.29
N THR A 101 -3.76 16.36 -1.21
CA THR A 101 -5.22 16.53 -1.12
C THR A 101 -5.72 17.54 -2.16
N THR A 102 -4.99 18.63 -2.37
CA THR A 102 -5.36 19.66 -3.37
C THR A 102 -5.37 19.09 -4.78
N ILE A 103 -4.49 18.17 -5.11
CA ILE A 103 -4.46 17.51 -6.42
C ILE A 103 -5.34 16.24 -6.49
N GLY A 104 -6.15 15.98 -5.46
CA GLY A 104 -7.21 14.97 -5.49
C GLY A 104 -6.91 13.62 -4.83
N TYR A 105 -5.78 13.48 -4.13
CA TYR A 105 -5.46 12.25 -3.40
C TYR A 105 -5.85 12.35 -1.93
N PRO A 106 -6.81 11.53 -1.44
CA PRO A 106 -7.15 11.50 -0.01
C PRO A 106 -5.94 11.09 0.83
N CYS A 107 -5.69 11.85 1.92
CA CYS A 107 -4.57 11.62 2.81
C CYS A 107 -5.06 11.33 4.24
N PHE A 108 -4.44 10.36 4.90
CA PHE A 108 -4.73 9.95 6.26
C PHE A 108 -3.49 10.04 7.12
N LYS A 109 -3.65 10.48 8.38
CA LYS A 109 -2.62 10.49 9.41
C LYS A 109 -2.84 9.31 10.33
N VAL A 110 -1.82 8.49 10.53
CA VAL A 110 -1.92 7.32 11.40
C VAL A 110 -0.66 7.09 12.23
N SER A 111 -0.84 6.46 13.37
CA SER A 111 0.22 5.77 14.08
C SER A 111 -0.19 4.31 14.28
N ALA A 112 0.43 3.42 13.55
CA ALA A 112 0.22 1.99 13.75
C ALA A 112 0.68 1.52 15.14
N LYS A 113 1.52 2.29 15.82
CA LYS A 113 2.04 2.00 17.17
C LYS A 113 1.05 2.39 18.27
N THR A 114 0.44 3.57 18.16
CA THR A 114 -0.50 4.09 19.18
C THR A 114 -1.95 3.76 18.88
N GLY A 115 -2.26 3.35 17.65
CA GLY A 115 -3.63 3.12 17.18
C GLY A 115 -4.32 4.36 16.63
N GLU A 116 -3.68 5.52 16.66
CA GLU A 116 -4.27 6.76 16.15
C GLU A 116 -4.59 6.66 14.66
N GLY A 117 -5.82 6.99 14.26
CA GLY A 117 -6.29 6.99 12.89
C GLY A 117 -6.59 5.60 12.29
N ILE A 118 -6.41 4.51 13.04
CA ILE A 118 -6.63 3.13 12.54
C ILE A 118 -8.08 2.89 12.18
N GLU A 119 -9.03 3.36 13.00
CA GLU A 119 -10.46 3.21 12.74
C GLU A 119 -10.89 3.80 11.39
N LEU A 120 -10.33 4.95 11.01
CA LEU A 120 -10.59 5.56 9.70
C LEU A 120 -10.12 4.68 8.55
N ILE A 121 -8.96 4.03 8.71
CA ILE A 121 -8.45 3.11 7.70
C ILE A 121 -9.34 1.85 7.62
N GLN A 122 -9.78 1.31 8.76
CA GLN A 122 -10.68 0.17 8.80
C GLN A 122 -12.00 0.46 8.04
N GLU A 123 -12.59 1.63 8.23
CA GLU A 123 -13.78 2.05 7.47
C GLU A 123 -13.52 2.12 5.96
N GLU A 124 -12.37 2.66 5.57
CA GLU A 124 -11.98 2.78 4.16
C GLU A 124 -11.70 1.43 3.48
N LEU A 125 -11.44 0.38 4.24
CA LEU A 125 -11.19 -0.97 3.74
C LEU A 125 -12.46 -1.79 3.53
N LYS A 126 -13.56 -1.44 4.18
CA LYS A 126 -14.80 -2.26 4.17
C LYS A 126 -15.30 -2.52 2.76
N GLY A 127 -15.42 -3.79 2.41
CA GLY A 127 -15.94 -4.24 1.12
C GLY A 127 -15.06 -3.91 -0.09
N ARG A 128 -13.78 -3.57 0.11
CA ARG A 128 -12.86 -3.17 -0.97
C ARG A 128 -11.64 -4.06 -1.06
N VAL A 129 -11.30 -4.44 -2.27
CA VAL A 129 -10.01 -5.09 -2.59
C VAL A 129 -8.93 -4.01 -2.61
N THR A 130 -8.08 -4.01 -1.57
CA THR A 130 -7.10 -2.95 -1.32
C THR A 130 -5.69 -3.48 -1.38
N LEU A 131 -4.82 -2.82 -2.15
CA LEU A 131 -3.37 -3.07 -2.15
C LEU A 131 -2.67 -2.09 -1.20
N PHE A 132 -1.94 -2.61 -0.21
CA PHE A 132 -1.01 -1.82 0.59
C PHE A 132 0.36 -1.76 -0.06
N SER A 133 0.85 -0.55 -0.31
CA SER A 133 2.15 -0.28 -0.93
C SER A 133 2.99 0.69 -0.08
N GLY A 134 4.29 0.72 -0.29
CA GLY A 134 5.23 1.61 0.41
C GLY A 134 6.61 0.99 0.54
N HIS A 135 7.60 1.81 0.90
CA HIS A 135 8.98 1.35 1.13
C HIS A 135 9.10 0.34 2.28
N SER A 136 10.23 -0.36 2.35
CA SER A 136 10.59 -1.12 3.53
C SER A 136 10.76 -0.18 4.73
N GLY A 137 10.27 -0.58 5.91
CA GLY A 137 10.40 0.19 7.14
C GLY A 137 9.36 1.27 7.38
N VAL A 138 8.47 1.60 6.43
CA VAL A 138 7.37 2.58 6.66
C VAL A 138 6.27 2.08 7.60
N GLY A 139 6.35 0.81 8.04
CA GLY A 139 5.40 0.23 9.00
C GLY A 139 4.21 -0.50 8.38
N LYS A 140 4.31 -1.01 7.14
CA LYS A 140 3.21 -1.77 6.49
C LYS A 140 2.72 -2.94 7.34
N SER A 141 3.61 -3.83 7.76
CA SER A 141 3.24 -5.00 8.56
C SER A 141 2.64 -4.60 9.91
N THR A 142 3.20 -3.59 10.56
CA THR A 142 2.67 -3.07 11.83
C THR A 142 1.27 -2.49 11.64
N LEU A 143 1.06 -1.76 10.54
CA LEU A 143 -0.25 -1.18 10.22
C LEU A 143 -1.28 -2.28 9.94
N ILE A 144 -0.91 -3.31 9.17
CA ILE A 144 -1.79 -4.45 8.87
C ILE A 144 -2.19 -5.16 10.18
N ASN A 145 -1.23 -5.41 11.08
CA ASN A 145 -1.51 -6.03 12.38
C ASN A 145 -2.41 -5.15 13.26
N ALA A 146 -2.27 -3.82 13.20
CA ALA A 146 -3.14 -2.89 13.93
C ALA A 146 -4.58 -2.88 13.37
N ILE A 147 -4.72 -3.02 12.05
CA ILE A 147 -6.03 -3.06 11.35
C ILE A 147 -6.71 -4.42 11.55
N LEU A 148 -5.95 -5.51 11.46
CA LEU A 148 -6.40 -6.90 11.53
C LEU A 148 -5.59 -7.64 12.58
N PRO A 149 -5.91 -7.50 13.88
CA PRO A 149 -5.13 -8.11 14.97
C PRO A 149 -5.06 -9.64 14.92
N GLU A 150 -5.97 -10.29 14.21
CA GLU A 150 -5.99 -11.74 14.03
C GLU A 150 -4.97 -12.23 12.96
N GLN A 151 -4.39 -11.30 12.19
CA GLN A 151 -3.39 -11.59 11.16
C GLN A 151 -2.00 -11.34 11.74
N ASP A 152 -1.30 -12.39 12.16
CA ASP A 152 0.06 -12.28 12.68
C ASP A 152 1.09 -12.11 11.54
N VAL A 153 1.13 -10.91 10.97
CA VAL A 153 2.12 -10.56 9.93
C VAL A 153 3.45 -10.23 10.59
N LYS A 154 4.52 -10.94 10.20
CA LYS A 154 5.87 -10.69 10.73
C LYS A 154 6.29 -9.23 10.57
N THR A 155 6.74 -8.62 11.64
CA THR A 155 7.32 -7.27 11.67
C THR A 155 8.84 -7.35 11.86
N GLY A 156 9.58 -6.36 11.39
CA GLY A 156 11.03 -6.28 11.56
C GLY A 156 11.47 -4.88 11.92
N GLU A 157 12.62 -4.79 12.58
CA GLU A 157 13.22 -3.51 12.96
C GLU A 157 13.85 -2.79 11.76
N ILE A 158 13.95 -1.47 11.83
CA ILE A 158 14.63 -0.65 10.84
C ILE A 158 16.14 -0.80 11.05
N SER A 159 16.87 -1.02 9.95
CA SER A 159 18.34 -1.06 10.00
C SER A 159 18.91 0.29 10.43
N ALA A 160 19.63 0.32 11.56
CA ALA A 160 20.28 1.53 12.07
C ALA A 160 21.37 2.07 11.13
N TYR A 161 21.99 1.20 10.30
CA TYR A 161 23.09 1.57 9.42
C TYR A 161 22.67 2.34 8.16
N HIS A 162 21.49 2.06 7.63
CA HIS A 162 21.00 2.67 6.39
C HIS A 162 19.67 3.42 6.54
N ASN A 163 19.15 3.50 7.76
CA ASN A 163 17.80 4.01 8.04
C ASN A 163 16.73 3.40 7.10
N LYS A 164 16.93 2.16 6.67
CA LYS A 164 16.06 1.38 5.80
C LYS A 164 15.59 0.14 6.54
N GLY A 165 14.32 -0.18 6.41
CA GLY A 165 13.75 -1.39 6.97
C GLY A 165 14.27 -2.65 6.29
N MET A 166 14.36 -3.74 7.05
CA MET A 166 14.59 -5.07 6.49
C MET A 166 13.29 -5.61 5.87
N HIS A 167 13.41 -6.32 4.75
CA HIS A 167 12.25 -6.99 4.16
C HIS A 167 11.83 -8.16 5.06
N THR A 168 10.66 -8.05 5.66
CA THR A 168 10.11 -9.07 6.56
C THR A 168 8.94 -9.83 5.95
N THR A 169 8.40 -9.33 4.85
CA THR A 169 7.29 -9.98 4.15
C THR A 169 7.87 -10.93 3.10
N THR A 170 7.81 -12.23 3.38
CA THR A 170 8.05 -13.31 2.40
C THR A 170 6.67 -13.79 1.95
N PHE A 171 6.44 -13.79 0.64
CA PHE A 171 5.25 -14.39 0.02
C PHE A 171 5.51 -15.87 -0.22
#